data_bf058469bf996137a989add24ebbfc34
#
_entry.id   bf058469bf996137a989add24ebbfc34
#
_cell.length_a   1.000
_cell.length_b   1.000
_cell.length_c   1.000
_cell.angle_alpha   90.00
_cell.angle_beta   90.00
_cell.angle_gamma   90.00
#
_symmetry.space_group_name_H-M   'P 1'
#
loop_
_entity.id
_entity.type
_entity.pdbx_description
1 polymer ?
#
loop_
_entity_poly.entity_id
_entity_poly.type
_entity_poly.pdbx_seq_one_letter_code
_entity_poly.pdbx_strand_id
1 'polypeptide(L)'
;LSSAASDVYKRQDDTNPVKEDVEYVDSIMEDIHWLGFDWGDRLYYASDYFPKLWDLAIRLIKEGKAYVDEQSSEEIARQKGTPTQPGIESPYRNRSVEENLDLFERMNKGEFEEGRFVLRAKIDMASPNMHFRDPIMYRIIKHPHHRTGTKWNVYPMYDFAHGQSDYFEGVTHSICTLEFEVHRPLYEYFVKELADDSYCPRQIEFNRLNLTYTVMSKRKLLQLVKEGLVAGWDDPRMPTLCGMRRRGY
;
A
#
# COMPACT_ATOMS: atom_id res chain seq x y z
N LEU A 1 -1.28 -7.09 -28.23
CA LEU A 1 -0.40 -6.30 -27.37
C LEU A 1 0.90 -6.06 -28.14
N SER A 2 1.11 -4.82 -28.59
CA SER A 2 2.36 -4.44 -29.25
C SER A 2 3.48 -4.51 -28.22
N SER A 3 4.37 -5.47 -28.36
CA SER A 3 5.56 -5.64 -27.52
C SER A 3 6.63 -4.56 -27.74
N ALA A 4 6.34 -3.50 -28.45
CA ALA A 4 7.35 -2.61 -29.00
C ALA A 4 7.72 -1.41 -28.13
N ALA A 5 7.15 -1.22 -26.94
CA ALA A 5 7.38 0.04 -26.23
C ALA A 5 7.22 0.04 -24.69
N SER A 6 7.00 -1.08 -24.04
CA SER A 6 6.93 -1.07 -22.59
C SER A 6 8.11 -1.84 -22.00
N ASP A 7 8.96 -1.12 -21.28
CA ASP A 7 9.89 -1.76 -20.37
C ASP A 7 9.12 -2.52 -19.31
N VAL A 8 9.20 -3.84 -19.33
CA VAL A 8 8.57 -4.68 -18.32
C VAL A 8 9.46 -4.67 -17.08
N TYR A 9 8.87 -4.32 -15.96
CA TYR A 9 9.47 -4.50 -14.64
C TYR A 9 8.42 -5.07 -13.68
N LYS A 10 8.85 -5.59 -12.56
CA LYS A 10 7.97 -6.08 -11.51
C LYS A 10 8.35 -5.45 -10.18
N ARG A 11 7.39 -4.82 -9.50
CA ARG A 11 7.51 -4.46 -8.09
C ARG A 11 6.57 -5.31 -7.25
N GLN A 12 7.11 -5.89 -6.18
CA GLN A 12 6.34 -6.50 -5.12
C GLN A 12 6.05 -5.45 -4.05
N ASP A 13 4.78 -5.22 -3.74
CA ASP A 13 4.39 -4.37 -2.62
C ASP A 13 4.40 -5.19 -1.33
N ASP A 14 5.54 -5.18 -0.66
CA ASP A 14 5.80 -5.90 0.59
C ASP A 14 5.84 -4.94 1.79
N THR A 15 4.96 -3.95 1.81
CA THR A 15 4.86 -2.97 2.91
C THR A 15 4.27 -3.53 4.21
N ASN A 16 3.63 -4.69 4.17
CA ASN A 16 2.99 -5.29 5.34
C ASN A 16 3.62 -6.65 5.70
N PRO A 17 4.50 -6.71 6.73
CA PRO A 17 5.25 -7.93 7.07
C PRO A 17 4.39 -9.12 7.49
N VAL A 18 3.15 -8.89 7.93
CA VAL A 18 2.24 -9.94 8.40
C VAL A 18 1.50 -10.65 7.26
N LYS A 19 1.37 -10.02 6.10
CA LYS A 19 0.53 -10.50 5.00
C LYS A 19 1.30 -11.05 3.81
N GLU A 20 2.61 -10.88 3.80
CA GLU A 20 3.49 -11.26 2.70
C GLU A 20 4.01 -12.68 2.93
N ASP A 21 3.41 -13.64 2.23
CA ASP A 21 3.90 -15.01 2.17
C ASP A 21 4.76 -15.19 0.92
N VAL A 22 5.95 -15.78 1.08
CA VAL A 22 6.88 -16.05 -0.03
C VAL A 22 6.22 -16.93 -1.10
N GLU A 23 5.35 -17.86 -0.71
CA GLU A 23 4.60 -18.70 -1.64
C GLU A 23 3.77 -17.88 -2.63
N TYR A 24 3.13 -16.78 -2.17
CA TYR A 24 2.37 -15.91 -3.07
C TYR A 24 3.28 -15.12 -4.02
N VAL A 25 4.44 -14.69 -3.54
CA VAL A 25 5.41 -13.97 -4.39
C VAL A 25 5.89 -14.86 -5.52
N ASP A 26 6.28 -16.09 -5.21
CA ASP A 26 6.78 -17.06 -6.19
C ASP A 26 5.69 -17.44 -7.20
N SER A 27 4.47 -17.71 -6.73
CA SER A 27 3.32 -18.02 -7.61
C SER A 27 2.99 -16.86 -8.57
N ILE A 28 3.03 -15.61 -8.10
CA ILE A 28 2.81 -14.43 -8.97
C ILE A 28 3.90 -14.33 -10.02
N MET A 29 5.17 -14.58 -9.68
CA MET A 29 6.28 -14.56 -10.61
C MET A 29 6.14 -15.65 -11.68
N GLU A 30 5.79 -16.86 -11.28
CA GLU A 30 5.53 -17.97 -12.21
C GLU A 30 4.39 -17.64 -13.18
N ASP A 31 3.27 -17.10 -12.68
CA ASP A 31 2.13 -16.74 -13.50
C ASP A 31 2.46 -15.63 -14.51
N ILE A 32 3.26 -14.65 -14.15
CA ILE A 32 3.69 -13.57 -15.05
C ILE A 32 4.59 -14.14 -16.16
N HIS A 33 5.55 -15.00 -15.84
CA HIS A 33 6.37 -15.67 -16.84
C HIS A 33 5.53 -16.57 -17.77
N TRP A 34 4.57 -17.28 -17.21
CA TRP A 34 3.66 -18.08 -18.03
C TRP A 34 2.85 -17.24 -19.01
N LEU A 35 2.47 -16.01 -18.65
CA LEU A 35 1.81 -15.06 -19.54
C LEU A 35 2.74 -14.51 -20.64
N GLY A 36 4.02 -14.89 -20.64
CA GLY A 36 5.00 -14.49 -21.64
C GLY A 36 5.72 -13.16 -21.32
N PHE A 37 5.63 -12.68 -20.09
CA PHE A 37 6.35 -11.48 -19.66
C PHE A 37 7.59 -11.86 -18.85
N ASP A 38 8.67 -11.11 -19.06
CA ASP A 38 9.91 -11.23 -18.31
C ASP A 38 10.38 -9.83 -17.93
N TRP A 39 10.78 -9.66 -16.67
CA TRP A 39 11.31 -8.40 -16.15
C TRP A 39 12.85 -8.37 -16.15
N GLY A 40 13.52 -9.46 -16.48
CA GLY A 40 14.97 -9.57 -16.40
C GLY A 40 15.51 -9.30 -15.00
N ASP A 41 16.39 -8.32 -14.87
CA ASP A 41 16.98 -7.85 -13.61
C ASP A 41 16.17 -6.73 -12.92
N ARG A 42 14.99 -6.36 -13.48
CA ARG A 42 14.14 -5.28 -12.97
C ARG A 42 13.05 -5.78 -12.01
N LEU A 43 13.46 -6.54 -11.00
CA LEU A 43 12.61 -6.96 -9.88
C LEU A 43 12.87 -6.03 -8.69
N TYR A 44 11.84 -5.29 -8.29
CA TYR A 44 11.89 -4.34 -7.19
C TYR A 44 10.95 -4.75 -6.06
N TYR A 45 11.25 -4.29 -4.86
CA TYR A 45 10.42 -4.47 -3.68
C TYR A 45 10.17 -3.12 -3.02
N ALA A 46 8.96 -2.90 -2.50
CA ALA A 46 8.66 -1.68 -1.77
C ALA A 46 9.58 -1.51 -0.56
N SER A 47 10.00 -2.63 0.06
CA SER A 47 10.95 -2.63 1.17
C SER A 47 12.36 -2.12 0.81
N ASP A 48 12.74 -2.11 -0.47
CA ASP A 48 14.01 -1.52 -0.91
C ASP A 48 14.03 0.01 -0.68
N TYR A 49 12.84 0.61 -0.64
CA TYR A 49 12.65 2.05 -0.48
C TYR A 49 12.33 2.48 0.95
N PHE A 50 12.25 1.58 1.93
CA PHE A 50 11.94 1.96 3.31
C PHE A 50 12.83 3.08 3.87
N PRO A 51 14.16 3.10 3.64
CA PRO A 51 14.98 4.23 4.08
C PRO A 51 14.55 5.56 3.44
N LYS A 52 14.29 5.57 2.13
CA LYS A 52 13.85 6.78 1.42
C LYS A 52 12.46 7.24 1.90
N LEU A 53 11.52 6.30 2.07
CA LEU A 53 10.18 6.59 2.58
C LEU A 53 10.24 7.14 4.01
N TRP A 54 11.14 6.64 4.84
CA TRP A 54 11.42 7.18 6.17
C TRP A 54 11.89 8.62 6.11
N ASP A 55 12.88 8.93 5.28
CA ASP A 55 13.43 10.29 5.12
C ASP A 55 12.34 11.26 4.63
N LEU A 56 11.47 10.80 3.72
CA LEU A 56 10.33 11.60 3.25
C LEU A 56 9.31 11.86 4.37
N ALA A 57 9.02 10.88 5.21
CA ALA A 57 8.14 11.06 6.38
C ALA A 57 8.73 12.05 7.38
N ILE A 58 10.03 11.96 7.67
CA ILE A 58 10.77 12.93 8.49
C ILE A 58 10.69 14.35 7.90
N ARG A 59 10.82 14.48 6.58
CA ARG A 59 10.68 15.78 5.90
C ARG A 59 9.27 16.36 6.10
N LEU A 60 8.22 15.57 5.90
CA LEU A 60 6.84 16.03 6.11
C LEU A 60 6.57 16.45 7.56
N ILE A 61 7.16 15.76 8.54
CA ILE A 61 7.07 16.16 9.94
C ILE A 61 7.74 17.52 10.13
N LYS A 62 8.97 17.73 9.62
CA LYS A 62 9.71 18.99 9.71
C LYS A 62 8.99 20.16 9.04
N GLU A 63 8.25 19.89 7.97
CA GLU A 63 7.42 20.89 7.28
C GLU A 63 6.06 21.12 7.96
N GLY A 64 5.78 20.44 9.07
CA GLY A 64 4.49 20.54 9.76
C GLY A 64 3.31 19.91 9.01
N LYS A 65 3.61 19.04 8.02
CA LYS A 65 2.62 18.35 7.18
C LYS A 65 2.30 16.93 7.66
N ALA A 66 2.91 16.48 8.74
CA ALA A 66 2.61 15.20 9.38
C ALA A 66 2.73 15.32 10.90
N TYR A 67 2.00 14.50 11.62
CA TYR A 67 1.99 14.46 13.10
C TYR A 67 1.77 13.04 13.61
N VAL A 68 2.30 12.76 14.80
CA VAL A 68 2.07 11.51 15.50
C VAL A 68 0.77 11.60 16.30
N ASP A 69 -0.12 10.65 16.07
CA ASP A 69 -1.42 10.54 16.72
C ASP A 69 -1.44 9.32 17.64
N GLU A 70 -1.97 9.47 18.83
CA GLU A 70 -2.08 8.40 19.84
C GLU A 70 -3.52 7.92 20.03
N GLN A 71 -4.42 8.30 19.15
CA GLN A 71 -5.79 7.82 19.14
C GLN A 71 -5.87 6.39 18.60
N SER A 72 -6.82 5.62 19.13
CA SER A 72 -7.12 4.29 18.61
C SER A 72 -7.68 4.34 17.19
N SER A 73 -7.62 3.22 16.49
CA SER A 73 -8.20 3.09 15.15
C SER A 73 -9.71 3.40 15.12
N GLU A 74 -10.43 3.05 16.18
CA GLU A 74 -11.86 3.34 16.34
C GLU A 74 -12.13 4.84 16.53
N GLU A 75 -11.29 5.53 17.30
CA GLU A 75 -11.40 6.98 17.48
C GLU A 75 -11.10 7.73 16.19
N ILE A 76 -10.02 7.36 15.49
CA ILE A 76 -9.67 7.92 14.19
C ILE A 76 -10.81 7.69 13.18
N ALA A 77 -11.38 6.49 13.13
CA ALA A 77 -12.49 6.17 12.24
C ALA A 77 -13.72 7.03 12.52
N ARG A 78 -14.08 7.22 13.80
CA ARG A 78 -15.21 8.10 14.20
C ARG A 78 -14.97 9.55 13.85
N GLN A 79 -13.74 10.04 14.07
CA GLN A 79 -13.38 11.44 13.79
C GLN A 79 -13.36 11.76 12.30
N LYS A 80 -13.12 10.76 11.44
CA LYS A 80 -13.21 10.99 9.99
C LYS A 80 -14.61 11.44 9.54
N GLY A 81 -15.64 11.22 10.33
CA GLY A 81 -17.02 11.61 9.98
C GLY A 81 -17.61 10.77 8.85
N THR A 82 -18.40 11.40 8.00
CA THR A 82 -19.05 10.76 6.83
C THR A 82 -18.78 11.58 5.56
N PRO A 83 -19.07 11.07 4.36
CA PRO A 83 -18.91 11.87 3.14
C PRO A 83 -19.66 13.19 3.13
N THR A 84 -20.77 13.29 3.88
CA THR A 84 -21.62 14.47 3.98
C THR A 84 -21.39 15.31 5.25
N GLN A 85 -20.58 14.81 6.19
CA GLN A 85 -20.25 15.51 7.41
C GLN A 85 -18.72 15.59 7.55
N PRO A 86 -18.15 16.79 7.76
CA PRO A 86 -16.72 16.95 7.94
C PRO A 86 -16.21 16.14 9.12
N GLY A 87 -14.93 15.78 9.06
CA GLY A 87 -14.25 15.15 10.17
C GLY A 87 -13.90 16.16 11.28
N ILE A 88 -13.51 15.62 12.43
CA ILE A 88 -13.04 16.39 13.59
C ILE A 88 -11.52 16.24 13.67
N GLU A 89 -10.81 17.33 13.86
CA GLU A 89 -9.37 17.31 14.03
C GLU A 89 -8.96 16.52 15.28
N SER A 90 -7.86 15.78 15.18
CA SER A 90 -7.26 15.14 16.33
C SER A 90 -6.73 16.17 17.34
N PRO A 91 -6.83 15.96 18.65
CA PRO A 91 -6.20 16.82 19.64
C PRO A 91 -4.68 16.86 19.50
N TYR A 92 -4.07 15.89 18.84
CA TYR A 92 -2.62 15.80 18.62
C TYR A 92 -2.16 16.42 17.31
N ARG A 93 -3.09 16.91 16.48
CA ARG A 93 -2.81 17.47 15.15
C ARG A 93 -1.84 18.66 15.16
N ASN A 94 -1.81 19.41 16.26
CA ASN A 94 -0.98 20.59 16.43
C ASN A 94 0.19 20.38 17.40
N ARG A 95 0.60 19.14 17.61
CA ARG A 95 1.81 18.79 18.38
C ARG A 95 3.06 19.41 17.72
N SER A 96 4.05 19.81 18.50
CA SER A 96 5.27 20.44 17.98
C SER A 96 6.04 19.50 17.03
N VAL A 97 6.85 20.08 16.15
CA VAL A 97 7.69 19.32 15.21
C VAL A 97 8.69 18.45 15.98
N GLU A 98 9.30 19.02 17.02
CA GLU A 98 10.30 18.33 17.86
C GLU A 98 9.71 17.09 18.55
N GLU A 99 8.52 17.25 19.13
CA GLU A 99 7.82 16.14 19.80
C GLU A 99 7.39 15.06 18.79
N ASN A 100 6.89 15.45 17.61
CA ASN A 100 6.54 14.50 16.57
C ASN A 100 7.76 13.71 16.07
N LEU A 101 8.92 14.36 15.92
CA LEU A 101 10.16 13.69 15.51
C LEU A 101 10.62 12.70 16.58
N ASP A 102 10.67 13.11 17.86
CA ASP A 102 11.04 12.23 18.98
C ASP A 102 10.13 11.00 19.04
N LEU A 103 8.82 11.21 19.00
CA LEU A 103 7.86 10.11 19.05
C LEU A 103 8.00 9.16 17.87
N PHE A 104 8.17 9.69 16.65
CA PHE A 104 8.29 8.86 15.45
C PHE A 104 9.58 8.03 15.45
N GLU A 105 10.70 8.60 15.92
CA GLU A 105 11.94 7.84 16.12
C GLU A 105 11.77 6.74 17.18
N ARG A 106 11.11 7.02 18.29
CA ARG A 106 10.87 6.05 19.37
C ARG A 106 9.91 4.95 18.94
N MET A 107 8.93 5.26 18.07
CA MET A 107 8.09 4.25 17.43
C MET A 107 8.96 3.24 16.66
N ASN A 108 9.93 3.73 15.87
CA ASN A 108 10.82 2.85 15.13
C ASN A 108 11.84 2.11 15.99
N LYS A 109 12.22 2.65 17.16
CA LYS A 109 13.04 1.93 18.16
C LYS A 109 12.28 0.79 18.85
N GLY A 110 10.96 0.67 18.63
CA GLY A 110 10.13 -0.38 19.22
C GLY A 110 9.72 -0.14 20.67
N GLU A 111 9.81 1.12 21.15
CA GLU A 111 9.48 1.48 22.52
C GLU A 111 7.98 1.39 22.83
N PHE A 112 7.13 1.37 21.82
CA PHE A 112 5.68 1.38 21.97
C PHE A 112 5.02 0.13 21.40
N GLU A 113 3.87 -0.24 21.95
CA GLU A 113 3.07 -1.36 21.47
C GLU A 113 2.30 -1.01 20.20
N GLU A 114 1.92 -2.04 19.44
CA GLU A 114 1.07 -1.89 18.26
C GLU A 114 -0.25 -1.18 18.60
N GLY A 115 -0.68 -0.29 17.73
CA GLY A 115 -1.90 0.50 17.93
C GLY A 115 -1.77 1.67 18.91
N ARG A 116 -0.61 1.86 19.57
CA ARG A 116 -0.43 2.98 20.51
C ARG A 116 -0.25 4.31 19.79
N PHE A 117 0.50 4.32 18.68
CA PHE A 117 0.79 5.50 17.89
C PHE A 117 0.72 5.18 16.41
N VAL A 118 0.33 6.18 15.62
CA VAL A 118 0.42 6.20 14.17
C VAL A 118 0.96 7.54 13.69
N LEU A 119 1.64 7.57 12.54
CA LEU A 119 1.96 8.83 11.87
C LEU A 119 0.85 9.14 10.88
N ARG A 120 0.30 10.34 10.92
CA ARG A 120 -0.74 10.83 10.02
C ARG A 120 -0.26 12.03 9.21
N ALA A 121 -0.67 12.10 7.95
CA ALA A 121 -0.53 13.33 7.16
C ALA A 121 -1.52 14.38 7.67
N LYS A 122 -1.10 15.65 7.64
CA LYS A 122 -1.92 16.80 8.02
C LYS A 122 -2.44 17.46 6.75
N ILE A 123 -3.63 17.05 6.29
CA ILE A 123 -4.20 17.52 5.02
C ILE A 123 -5.49 18.32 5.26
N ASP A 124 -6.65 17.71 5.11
CA ASP A 124 -7.94 18.40 5.22
C ASP A 124 -9.03 17.50 5.82
N MET A 125 -9.40 17.76 7.07
CA MET A 125 -10.46 17.04 7.77
C MET A 125 -11.86 17.36 7.28
N ALA A 126 -12.05 18.41 6.47
CA ALA A 126 -13.32 18.78 5.87
C ALA A 126 -13.51 18.24 4.44
N SER A 127 -12.49 17.63 3.85
CA SER A 127 -12.54 17.10 2.49
C SER A 127 -13.72 16.15 2.29
N PRO A 128 -14.48 16.26 1.18
CA PRO A 128 -15.52 15.28 0.82
C PRO A 128 -14.92 13.89 0.54
N ASN A 129 -13.67 13.82 0.13
CA ASN A 129 -12.92 12.58 0.00
C ASN A 129 -12.36 12.17 1.36
N MET A 130 -12.91 11.11 1.95
CA MET A 130 -12.51 10.63 3.28
C MET A 130 -11.06 10.12 3.34
N HIS A 131 -10.44 9.77 2.19
CA HIS A 131 -9.03 9.40 2.13
C HIS A 131 -8.10 10.60 2.37
N PHE A 132 -8.58 11.83 2.13
CA PHE A 132 -7.85 13.07 2.38
C PHE A 132 -7.94 13.57 3.83
N ARG A 133 -8.78 12.94 4.67
CA ARG A 133 -8.97 13.35 6.06
C ARG A 133 -7.87 12.78 6.95
N ASP A 134 -6.73 13.45 6.94
CA ASP A 134 -5.53 13.11 7.71
C ASP A 134 -5.24 11.59 7.70
N PRO A 135 -4.85 11.02 6.54
CA PRO A 135 -4.62 9.59 6.40
C PRO A 135 -3.43 9.12 7.22
N ILE A 136 -3.48 7.86 7.63
CA ILE A 136 -2.35 7.19 8.30
C ILE A 136 -1.25 6.95 7.26
N MET A 137 -0.03 7.37 7.56
CA MET A 137 1.17 7.15 6.75
C MET A 137 1.99 5.97 7.26
N TYR A 138 2.16 5.84 8.59
CA TYR A 138 2.90 4.76 9.24
C TYR A 138 2.16 4.21 10.44
N ARG A 139 2.35 2.93 10.68
CA ARG A 139 1.87 2.22 11.89
C ARG A 139 2.98 1.34 12.47
N ILE A 140 2.87 1.05 13.76
CA ILE A 140 3.75 0.11 14.46
C ILE A 140 3.30 -1.31 14.13
N ILE A 141 4.23 -2.17 13.71
CA ILE A 141 4.04 -3.60 13.55
C ILE A 141 5.28 -4.30 14.10
N LYS A 142 5.11 -5.08 15.17
CA LYS A 142 6.20 -5.84 15.83
C LYS A 142 6.33 -7.24 15.23
N HIS A 143 6.53 -7.31 13.92
CA HIS A 143 6.70 -8.56 13.20
C HIS A 143 7.93 -8.46 12.29
N PRO A 144 8.83 -9.45 12.29
CA PRO A 144 9.98 -9.45 11.39
C PRO A 144 9.52 -9.43 9.93
N HIS A 145 10.12 -8.55 9.15
CA HIS A 145 9.86 -8.49 7.71
C HIS A 145 10.72 -9.52 6.98
N HIS A 146 10.17 -10.24 6.01
CA HIS A 146 10.85 -11.32 5.29
C HIS A 146 12.15 -10.90 4.61
N ARG A 147 12.32 -9.62 4.23
CA ARG A 147 13.55 -9.09 3.61
C ARG A 147 14.39 -8.20 4.53
N THR A 148 13.77 -7.37 5.36
CA THR A 148 14.50 -6.41 6.21
C THR A 148 14.67 -6.88 7.66
N GLY A 149 14.12 -8.05 8.00
CA GLY A 149 14.21 -8.62 9.34
C GLY A 149 13.58 -7.72 10.41
N THR A 150 14.31 -7.45 11.48
CA THR A 150 13.87 -6.64 12.62
C THR A 150 14.37 -5.19 12.58
N LYS A 151 14.82 -4.73 11.40
CA LYS A 151 15.37 -3.37 11.24
C LYS A 151 14.31 -2.28 11.47
N TRP A 152 13.05 -2.57 11.16
CA TRP A 152 11.95 -1.64 11.25
C TRP A 152 10.90 -2.15 12.23
N ASN A 153 10.34 -1.26 13.05
CA ASN A 153 9.16 -1.49 13.88
C ASN A 153 7.97 -0.64 13.44
N VAL A 154 8.17 0.23 12.45
CA VAL A 154 7.10 0.99 11.80
C VAL A 154 7.12 0.73 10.31
N TYR A 155 5.95 0.61 9.72
CA TYR A 155 5.78 0.28 8.30
C TYR A 155 4.86 1.28 7.62
N PRO A 156 5.22 1.70 6.39
CA PRO A 156 4.41 2.64 5.65
C PRO A 156 3.09 2.00 5.21
N MET A 157 2.06 2.82 5.15
CA MET A 157 0.79 2.43 4.54
C MET A 157 0.91 2.49 3.02
N TYR A 158 0.12 1.67 2.34
CA TYR A 158 0.08 1.58 0.87
C TYR A 158 -0.05 2.94 0.19
N ASP A 159 -1.02 3.76 0.62
CA ASP A 159 -1.27 5.07 0.01
C ASP A 159 -0.09 6.04 0.11
N PHE A 160 0.75 5.89 1.12
CA PHE A 160 1.99 6.67 1.24
C PHE A 160 3.13 6.09 0.40
N ALA A 161 3.30 4.76 0.40
CA ALA A 161 4.44 4.10 -0.22
C ALA A 161 4.33 4.00 -1.75
N HIS A 162 3.12 3.75 -2.27
CA HIS A 162 2.90 3.38 -3.67
C HIS A 162 3.38 4.46 -4.65
N GLY A 163 2.88 5.68 -4.53
CA GLY A 163 3.22 6.77 -5.44
C GLY A 163 4.72 7.13 -5.39
N GLN A 164 5.33 7.06 -4.21
CA GLN A 164 6.74 7.31 -4.02
C GLN A 164 7.60 6.26 -4.71
N SER A 165 7.22 4.99 -4.57
CA SER A 165 7.90 3.89 -5.23
C SER A 165 7.83 4.00 -6.75
N ASP A 166 6.65 4.36 -7.29
CA ASP A 166 6.48 4.65 -8.72
C ASP A 166 7.42 5.76 -9.19
N TYR A 167 7.53 6.83 -8.41
CA TYR A 167 8.43 7.94 -8.70
C TYR A 167 9.91 7.50 -8.71
N PHE A 168 10.35 6.71 -7.73
CA PHE A 168 11.72 6.22 -7.66
C PHE A 168 12.11 5.30 -8.81
N GLU A 169 11.14 4.58 -9.37
CA GLU A 169 11.33 3.64 -10.48
C GLU A 169 11.12 4.28 -11.86
N GLY A 170 10.78 5.56 -11.92
CA GLY A 170 10.54 6.27 -13.19
C GLY A 170 9.26 5.85 -13.90
N VAL A 171 8.26 5.33 -13.17
CA VAL A 171 6.95 4.95 -13.72
C VAL A 171 6.21 6.17 -14.22
N THR A 172 5.82 6.17 -15.48
CA THR A 172 5.06 7.28 -16.08
C THR A 172 3.55 7.11 -15.90
N HIS A 173 3.06 5.86 -16.00
CA HIS A 173 1.64 5.53 -15.91
C HIS A 173 1.45 4.38 -14.91
N SER A 174 0.85 4.69 -13.77
CA SER A 174 0.49 3.74 -12.73
C SER A 174 -0.91 3.23 -12.98
N ILE A 175 -1.04 1.94 -13.33
CA ILE A 175 -2.32 1.33 -13.71
C ILE A 175 -2.85 0.52 -12.53
N CYS A 176 -4.09 0.79 -12.13
CA CYS A 176 -4.76 0.08 -11.04
C CYS A 176 -6.24 -0.19 -11.34
N THR A 177 -6.92 -0.86 -10.43
CA THR A 177 -8.36 -1.13 -10.54
C THR A 177 -9.19 0.07 -10.11
N LEU A 178 -10.45 0.13 -10.55
CA LEU A 178 -11.34 1.26 -10.33
C LEU A 178 -11.59 1.58 -8.84
N GLU A 179 -11.41 0.61 -7.96
CA GLU A 179 -11.49 0.84 -6.50
C GLU A 179 -10.51 1.91 -5.99
N PHE A 180 -9.42 2.16 -6.72
CA PHE A 180 -8.40 3.15 -6.38
C PHE A 180 -8.68 4.57 -6.91
N GLU A 181 -9.79 4.79 -7.63
CA GLU A 181 -10.15 6.13 -8.12
C GLU A 181 -10.22 7.16 -6.98
N VAL A 182 -10.82 6.78 -5.86
CA VAL A 182 -10.92 7.64 -4.67
C VAL A 182 -9.58 7.85 -3.94
N HIS A 183 -8.58 7.00 -4.20
CA HIS A 183 -7.21 7.12 -3.67
C HIS A 183 -6.31 7.99 -4.55
N ARG A 184 -6.64 8.18 -5.85
CA ARG A 184 -5.82 8.96 -6.81
C ARG A 184 -5.44 10.35 -6.31
N PRO A 185 -6.36 11.16 -5.75
CA PRO A 185 -5.98 12.46 -5.22
C PRO A 185 -4.93 12.39 -4.12
N LEU A 186 -4.95 11.33 -3.28
CA LEU A 186 -3.97 11.12 -2.24
C LEU A 186 -2.61 10.67 -2.80
N TYR A 187 -2.63 9.80 -3.82
CA TYR A 187 -1.45 9.43 -4.59
C TYR A 187 -0.76 10.68 -5.19
N GLU A 188 -1.52 11.51 -5.90
CA GLU A 188 -1.01 12.75 -6.50
C GLU A 188 -0.49 13.73 -5.45
N TYR A 189 -1.16 13.85 -4.32
CA TYR A 189 -0.72 14.70 -3.20
C TYR A 189 0.67 14.28 -2.71
N PHE A 190 0.87 13.02 -2.35
CA PHE A 190 2.15 12.56 -1.83
C PHE A 190 3.27 12.64 -2.88
N VAL A 191 3.00 12.27 -4.12
CA VAL A 191 4.00 12.39 -5.19
C VAL A 191 4.40 13.85 -5.38
N LYS A 192 3.43 14.78 -5.46
CA LYS A 192 3.69 16.21 -5.64
C LYS A 192 4.48 16.83 -4.48
N GLU A 193 4.20 16.41 -3.24
CA GLU A 193 4.92 16.91 -2.07
C GLU A 193 6.39 16.46 -2.06
N LEU A 194 6.73 15.39 -2.72
CA LEU A 194 8.02 14.70 -2.59
C LEU A 194 8.84 14.67 -3.87
N ALA A 195 8.18 14.75 -5.03
CA ALA A 195 8.85 14.84 -6.32
C ALA A 195 9.50 16.23 -6.50
N ASP A 196 10.61 16.25 -7.23
CA ASP A 196 11.06 17.47 -7.87
C ASP A 196 10.16 17.76 -9.10
N ASP A 197 10.26 18.95 -9.69
CA ASP A 197 9.44 19.38 -10.84
C ASP A 197 9.77 18.62 -12.15
N SER A 198 10.64 17.62 -12.11
CA SER A 198 11.14 16.95 -13.31
C SER A 198 10.09 16.03 -13.95
N TYR A 199 9.27 15.38 -13.14
CA TYR A 199 8.29 14.42 -13.61
C TYR A 199 7.33 14.00 -12.49
N CYS A 200 6.10 13.64 -12.85
CA CYS A 200 5.11 13.10 -11.93
C CYS A 200 4.42 11.88 -12.57
N PRO A 201 4.46 10.70 -11.94
CA PRO A 201 3.71 9.54 -12.42
C PRO A 201 2.21 9.82 -12.38
N ARG A 202 1.49 9.30 -13.36
CA ARG A 202 0.05 9.47 -13.49
C ARG A 202 -0.68 8.17 -13.18
N GLN A 203 -1.56 8.18 -12.19
CA GLN A 203 -2.43 7.05 -11.88
C GLN A 203 -3.62 7.00 -12.85
N ILE A 204 -3.94 5.80 -13.36
CA ILE A 204 -5.05 5.53 -14.28
C ILE A 204 -5.76 4.27 -13.81
N GLU A 205 -7.08 4.33 -13.68
CA GLU A 205 -7.88 3.21 -13.20
C GLU A 205 -8.66 2.54 -14.34
N PHE A 206 -8.73 1.21 -14.26
CA PHE A 206 -9.48 0.37 -15.18
C PHE A 206 -10.52 -0.47 -14.45
N ASN A 207 -11.63 -0.75 -15.15
CA ASN A 207 -12.65 -1.64 -14.64
C ASN A 207 -12.10 -3.05 -14.42
N ARG A 208 -12.50 -3.66 -13.31
CA ARG A 208 -12.26 -5.08 -13.06
C ARG A 208 -13.12 -5.92 -14.01
N LEU A 209 -12.51 -6.94 -14.61
CA LEU A 209 -13.26 -7.95 -15.34
C LEU A 209 -14.08 -8.79 -14.36
N ASN A 210 -15.40 -8.77 -14.53
CA ASN A 210 -16.32 -9.62 -13.78
C ASN A 210 -16.81 -10.76 -14.69
N LEU A 211 -16.64 -11.99 -14.22
CA LEU A 211 -17.14 -13.18 -14.91
C LEU A 211 -18.51 -13.58 -14.33
N THR A 212 -19.46 -13.86 -15.21
CA THR A 212 -20.77 -14.37 -14.80
C THR A 212 -20.63 -15.77 -14.18
N TYR A 213 -21.49 -16.07 -13.24
CA TYR A 213 -21.50 -17.37 -12.52
C TYR A 213 -20.18 -17.76 -11.85
N THR A 214 -19.28 -16.78 -11.60
CA THR A 214 -17.95 -17.03 -11.03
C THR A 214 -17.75 -16.22 -9.76
N VAL A 215 -17.33 -16.89 -8.68
CA VAL A 215 -16.96 -16.23 -7.43
C VAL A 215 -15.53 -15.72 -7.55
N MET A 216 -15.35 -14.38 -7.55
CA MET A 216 -14.04 -13.73 -7.65
C MET A 216 -13.52 -13.21 -6.30
N SER A 217 -14.18 -13.53 -5.19
CA SER A 217 -13.78 -13.08 -3.86
C SER A 217 -12.69 -13.97 -3.27
N LYS A 218 -11.47 -13.43 -3.08
CA LYS A 218 -10.35 -14.14 -2.44
C LYS A 218 -10.77 -14.78 -1.10
N ARG A 219 -11.53 -14.07 -0.27
CA ARG A 219 -12.01 -14.58 1.03
C ARG A 219 -12.88 -15.82 0.89
N LYS A 220 -13.82 -15.82 -0.07
CA LYS A 220 -14.70 -16.97 -0.31
C LYS A 220 -13.93 -18.14 -0.94
N LEU A 221 -13.00 -17.85 -1.84
CA LEU A 221 -12.16 -18.88 -2.45
C LEU A 221 -11.21 -19.50 -1.42
N LEU A 222 -10.61 -18.71 -0.53
CA LEU A 222 -9.80 -19.22 0.58
C LEU A 222 -10.61 -20.12 1.51
N GLN A 223 -11.89 -19.85 1.73
CA GLN A 223 -12.77 -20.70 2.51
C GLN A 223 -12.90 -22.09 1.87
N LEU A 224 -13.08 -22.16 0.54
CA LEU A 224 -13.15 -23.45 -0.17
C LEU A 224 -11.88 -24.30 0.00
N VAL A 225 -10.71 -23.61 -0.01
CA VAL A 225 -9.41 -24.30 0.23
C VAL A 225 -9.32 -24.80 1.68
N LYS A 226 -9.67 -23.95 2.66
CA LYS A 226 -9.59 -24.30 4.08
C LYS A 226 -10.55 -25.43 4.48
N GLU A 227 -11.73 -25.46 3.88
CA GLU A 227 -12.73 -26.51 4.11
C GLU A 227 -12.48 -27.80 3.30
N GLY A 228 -11.41 -27.82 2.48
CA GLY A 228 -11.05 -28.99 1.67
C GLY A 228 -12.03 -29.29 0.54
N LEU A 229 -12.86 -28.33 0.13
CA LEU A 229 -13.80 -28.49 -0.98
C LEU A 229 -13.11 -28.44 -2.36
N VAL A 230 -11.93 -27.89 -2.40
CA VAL A 230 -11.00 -27.90 -3.55
C VAL A 230 -9.63 -28.35 -3.07
N ALA A 231 -8.81 -28.89 -3.99
CA ALA A 231 -7.48 -29.42 -3.66
C ALA A 231 -6.48 -28.31 -3.27
N GLY A 232 -6.65 -27.11 -3.79
CA GLY A 232 -5.79 -25.97 -3.54
C GLY A 232 -6.14 -24.81 -4.45
N TRP A 233 -5.29 -23.79 -4.46
CA TRP A 233 -5.45 -22.63 -5.34
C TRP A 233 -5.30 -22.97 -6.84
N ASP A 234 -4.63 -24.05 -7.14
CA ASP A 234 -4.37 -24.59 -8.46
C ASP A 234 -5.41 -25.60 -8.94
N ASP A 235 -6.46 -25.86 -8.15
CA ASP A 235 -7.58 -26.72 -8.55
C ASP A 235 -8.23 -26.17 -9.83
N PRO A 236 -8.49 -27.00 -10.85
CA PRO A 236 -9.11 -26.55 -12.11
C PRO A 236 -10.47 -25.85 -11.95
N ARG A 237 -11.14 -26.03 -10.82
CA ARG A 237 -12.41 -25.37 -10.50
C ARG A 237 -12.22 -23.94 -9.97
N MET A 238 -11.00 -23.59 -9.60
CA MET A 238 -10.68 -22.27 -9.05
C MET A 238 -10.45 -21.24 -10.18
N PRO A 239 -10.99 -20.01 -10.06
CA PRO A 239 -10.77 -18.94 -11.04
C PRO A 239 -9.43 -18.22 -10.79
N THR A 240 -8.38 -18.98 -10.63
CA THR A 240 -6.99 -18.51 -10.54
C THR A 240 -6.31 -18.76 -11.88
N LEU A 241 -5.23 -18.04 -12.17
CA LEU A 241 -4.46 -18.29 -13.40
C LEU A 241 -3.98 -19.73 -13.46
N CYS A 242 -3.45 -20.26 -12.37
CA CYS A 242 -3.00 -21.65 -12.29
C CYS A 242 -4.16 -22.65 -12.49
N GLY A 243 -5.33 -22.39 -11.88
CA GLY A 243 -6.52 -23.23 -12.09
C GLY A 243 -7.01 -23.20 -13.54
N MET A 244 -6.99 -22.04 -14.18
CA MET A 244 -7.34 -21.87 -15.59
C MET A 244 -6.34 -22.59 -16.51
N ARG A 245 -5.04 -22.45 -16.26
CA ARG A 245 -3.98 -23.21 -16.98
C ARG A 245 -4.23 -24.72 -16.92
N ARG A 246 -4.53 -25.26 -15.74
CA ARG A 246 -4.84 -26.69 -15.56
C ARG A 246 -6.15 -27.11 -16.24
N ARG A 247 -7.07 -26.17 -16.44
CA ARG A 247 -8.30 -26.42 -17.21
C ARG A 247 -8.05 -26.43 -18.72
N GLY A 248 -6.91 -25.96 -19.17
CA GLY A 248 -6.52 -25.94 -20.58
C GLY A 248 -6.80 -24.61 -21.32
N TYR A 249 -6.87 -23.51 -20.59
CA TYR A 249 -6.94 -22.16 -21.19
C TYR A 249 -5.56 -21.67 -21.62
#